data_76de0626fe20a16b4e11e34b05649275
#
_entry.id   76de0626fe20a16b4e11e34b05649275
#
_cell.length_a   1.000
_cell.length_b   1.000
_cell.length_c   1.000
_cell.angle_alpha   90.00
_cell.angle_beta   90.00
_cell.angle_gamma   90.00
#
_symmetry.space_group_name_H-M   'P 1'
#
loop_
_entity.id
_entity.type
_entity.pdbx_description
1 polymer ?
#
loop_
_entity_poly.entity_id
_entity_poly.type
_entity_poly.pdbx_seq_one_letter_code
_entity_poly.pdbx_strand_id
1 'polypeptide(L)'
;MNPMELAKHTPAMQQFLGIKAEHPHSLVFFRMGDFYELFFEDAEKAAKILDITLTQRGQSAGNPIKMAGIPYHAAEQYLAKLVKSGHSVAIAEQVGDPALSKGPVERRVMRVITPGTLTDSALMSDRQDAPLLAIVPSSKKNNWGLAWLTITSGQLKLALCSADELAQYLARIQAVEILCPLGSETHIKEILRESHGADL
;
A
#
# COMPACT_ATOMS: atom_id res chain seq x y z
N MET A 1 12.91 -11.42 8.12
CA MET A 1 12.67 -12.85 8.49
C MET A 1 13.98 -13.60 8.33
N ASN A 2 14.30 -14.48 9.28
CA ASN A 2 15.52 -15.31 9.22
C ASN A 2 15.39 -16.37 8.10
N PRO A 3 16.42 -16.62 7.26
CA PRO A 3 16.38 -17.63 6.20
C PRO A 3 15.95 -19.04 6.67
N MET A 4 16.33 -19.43 7.89
CA MET A 4 15.93 -20.72 8.48
C MET A 4 14.42 -20.78 8.84
N GLU A 5 13.80 -19.66 9.15
CA GLU A 5 12.36 -19.60 9.37
C GLU A 5 11.60 -19.63 8.04
N LEU A 6 12.11 -18.91 7.04
CA LEU A 6 11.53 -18.88 5.70
C LEU A 6 11.50 -20.30 5.08
N ALA A 7 12.53 -21.09 5.27
CA ALA A 7 12.64 -22.48 4.76
C ALA A 7 11.57 -23.44 5.32
N LYS A 8 10.91 -23.11 6.44
CA LYS A 8 9.80 -23.90 7.00
C LYS A 8 8.47 -23.72 6.26
N HIS A 9 8.39 -22.68 5.44
CA HIS A 9 7.19 -22.38 4.66
C HIS A 9 7.16 -23.14 3.33
N THR A 10 5.95 -23.35 2.80
CA THR A 10 5.81 -23.90 1.44
C THR A 10 6.42 -22.95 0.41
N PRO A 11 6.89 -23.45 -0.75
CA PRO A 11 7.56 -22.62 -1.74
C PRO A 11 6.75 -21.39 -2.19
N ALA A 12 5.41 -21.51 -2.31
CA ALA A 12 4.55 -20.38 -2.63
C ALA A 12 4.51 -19.35 -1.49
N MET A 13 4.46 -19.81 -0.23
CA MET A 13 4.50 -18.92 0.93
C MET A 13 5.86 -18.26 1.11
N GLN A 14 6.94 -18.93 0.75
CA GLN A 14 8.28 -18.31 0.73
C GLN A 14 8.32 -17.13 -0.24
N GLN A 15 7.76 -17.28 -1.45
CA GLN A 15 7.66 -16.19 -2.41
C GLN A 15 6.81 -15.04 -1.86
N PHE A 16 5.63 -15.35 -1.31
CA PHE A 16 4.74 -14.33 -0.72
C PHE A 16 5.44 -13.56 0.41
N LEU A 17 6.07 -14.26 1.33
CA LEU A 17 6.77 -13.65 2.46
C LEU A 17 7.99 -12.83 2.04
N GLY A 18 8.69 -13.24 0.97
CA GLY A 18 9.75 -12.45 0.34
C GLY A 18 9.21 -11.13 -0.21
N ILE A 19 8.14 -11.17 -1.00
CA ILE A 19 7.47 -9.96 -1.52
C ILE A 19 6.96 -9.09 -0.37
N LYS A 20 6.37 -9.69 0.66
CA LYS A 20 5.89 -8.94 1.82
C LYS A 20 7.00 -8.25 2.60
N ALA A 21 8.19 -8.85 2.68
CA ALA A 21 9.36 -8.23 3.31
C ALA A 21 9.87 -7.00 2.53
N GLU A 22 9.76 -7.01 1.18
CA GLU A 22 10.08 -5.85 0.34
C GLU A 22 9.00 -4.76 0.37
N HIS A 23 7.73 -5.16 0.62
CA HIS A 23 6.56 -4.27 0.66
C HIS A 23 5.80 -4.38 1.99
N PRO A 24 6.43 -4.09 3.14
CA PRO A 24 5.88 -4.37 4.47
C PRO A 24 4.57 -3.62 4.76
N HIS A 25 4.39 -2.44 4.17
CA HIS A 25 3.23 -1.57 4.38
C HIS A 25 2.11 -1.75 3.35
N SER A 26 2.33 -2.55 2.30
CA SER A 26 1.33 -2.81 1.26
C SER A 26 0.62 -4.14 1.49
N LEU A 27 -0.67 -4.21 1.17
CA LEU A 27 -1.37 -5.49 1.02
C LEU A 27 -0.88 -6.16 -0.27
N VAL A 28 -0.56 -7.44 -0.23
CA VAL A 28 -0.03 -8.15 -1.39
C VAL A 28 -1.14 -8.92 -2.09
N PHE A 29 -1.48 -8.51 -3.31
CA PHE A 29 -2.30 -9.28 -4.25
C PHE A 29 -1.40 -10.27 -4.96
N PHE A 30 -1.47 -11.53 -4.55
CA PHE A 30 -0.61 -12.60 -5.02
C PHE A 30 -1.34 -13.46 -6.06
N ARG A 31 -0.95 -13.39 -7.32
CA ARG A 31 -1.63 -14.10 -8.41
C ARG A 31 -1.57 -15.62 -8.24
N MET A 32 -2.74 -16.27 -8.21
CA MET A 32 -2.92 -17.72 -8.13
C MET A 32 -4.01 -18.16 -9.11
N GLY A 33 -3.63 -18.52 -10.33
CA GLY A 33 -4.60 -18.85 -11.39
C GLY A 33 -5.54 -17.68 -11.71
N ASP A 34 -6.84 -17.85 -11.56
CA ASP A 34 -7.85 -16.83 -11.84
C ASP A 34 -8.18 -15.92 -10.64
N PHE A 35 -7.35 -16.00 -9.58
CA PHE A 35 -7.53 -15.20 -8.37
C PHE A 35 -6.27 -14.40 -8.04
N TYR A 36 -6.48 -13.30 -7.31
CA TYR A 36 -5.49 -12.76 -6.42
C TYR A 36 -5.80 -13.25 -5.01
N GLU A 37 -4.85 -13.91 -4.40
CA GLU A 37 -4.95 -14.38 -3.03
C GLU A 37 -4.14 -13.48 -2.10
N LEU A 38 -4.70 -13.21 -0.94
CA LEU A 38 -4.04 -12.52 0.15
C LEU A 38 -3.86 -13.55 1.28
N PHE A 39 -2.77 -13.41 2.04
CA PHE A 39 -2.43 -14.37 3.07
C PHE A 39 -2.17 -13.70 4.41
N PHE A 40 -2.32 -14.45 5.49
CA PHE A 40 -2.02 -14.05 6.86
C PHE A 40 -2.73 -12.75 7.27
N GLU A 41 -1.97 -11.77 7.78
CA GLU A 41 -2.53 -10.48 8.20
C GLU A 41 -3.15 -9.69 7.04
N ASP A 42 -2.59 -9.79 5.83
CA ASP A 42 -3.14 -9.12 4.66
C ASP A 42 -4.53 -9.65 4.33
N ALA A 43 -4.74 -10.97 4.48
CA ALA A 43 -6.05 -11.59 4.28
C ALA A 43 -7.06 -11.12 5.32
N GLU A 44 -6.68 -11.03 6.59
CA GLU A 44 -7.55 -10.55 7.67
C GLU A 44 -7.97 -9.09 7.45
N LYS A 45 -7.01 -8.23 7.11
CA LYS A 45 -7.27 -6.81 6.83
C LYS A 45 -8.18 -6.64 5.62
N ALA A 46 -7.84 -7.30 4.50
CA ALA A 46 -8.62 -7.22 3.28
C ALA A 46 -10.03 -7.79 3.45
N ALA A 47 -10.20 -8.93 4.11
CA ALA A 47 -11.50 -9.53 4.36
C ALA A 47 -12.43 -8.58 5.10
N LYS A 48 -11.90 -7.87 6.11
CA LYS A 48 -12.66 -6.89 6.90
C LYS A 48 -13.06 -5.65 6.08
N ILE A 49 -12.14 -5.12 5.25
CA ILE A 49 -12.37 -3.88 4.48
C ILE A 49 -13.30 -4.15 3.30
N LEU A 50 -13.10 -5.27 2.63
CA LEU A 50 -13.78 -5.62 1.39
C LEU A 50 -15.10 -6.36 1.61
N ASP A 51 -15.37 -6.79 2.84
CA ASP A 51 -16.50 -7.65 3.20
C ASP A 51 -16.49 -8.96 2.40
N ILE A 52 -15.33 -9.63 2.36
CA ILE A 52 -15.15 -10.92 1.69
C ILE A 52 -14.81 -12.00 2.71
N THR A 53 -15.04 -13.26 2.32
CA THR A 53 -14.84 -14.40 3.21
C THR A 53 -13.35 -14.61 3.53
N LEU A 54 -13.02 -14.61 4.82
CA LEU A 54 -11.74 -15.11 5.31
C LEU A 54 -11.82 -16.62 5.47
N THR A 55 -10.92 -17.33 4.81
CA THR A 55 -10.83 -18.79 4.85
C THR A 55 -9.47 -19.25 5.43
N GLN A 56 -9.37 -20.55 5.67
CA GLN A 56 -8.11 -21.20 6.04
C GLN A 56 -7.91 -22.42 5.15
N ARG A 57 -6.74 -22.52 4.52
CA ARG A 57 -6.43 -23.65 3.65
C ARG A 57 -4.98 -24.07 3.78
N GLY A 58 -4.80 -25.36 4.11
CA GLY A 58 -3.46 -25.93 4.29
C GLY A 58 -2.73 -25.40 5.52
N GLN A 59 -1.47 -25.74 5.61
CA GLN A 59 -0.57 -25.32 6.69
C GLN A 59 0.78 -24.88 6.12
N SER A 60 1.41 -23.91 6.78
CA SER A 60 2.75 -23.47 6.48
C SER A 60 3.48 -23.16 7.79
N ALA A 61 4.68 -23.67 7.96
CA ALA A 61 5.44 -23.61 9.21
C ALA A 61 4.62 -24.10 10.44
N GLY A 62 3.78 -25.15 10.26
CA GLY A 62 2.95 -25.74 11.32
C GLY A 62 1.67 -24.96 11.68
N ASN A 63 1.39 -23.84 11.03
CA ASN A 63 0.19 -23.04 11.29
C ASN A 63 -0.76 -23.02 10.08
N PRO A 64 -2.10 -22.96 10.30
CA PRO A 64 -3.06 -22.78 9.24
C PRO A 64 -2.79 -21.48 8.46
N ILE A 65 -2.93 -21.54 7.13
CA ILE A 65 -2.77 -20.38 6.27
C ILE A 65 -4.13 -19.68 6.18
N LYS A 66 -4.25 -18.52 6.82
CA LYS A 66 -5.41 -17.62 6.62
C LYS A 66 -5.29 -17.01 5.23
N MET A 67 -6.39 -17.01 4.49
CA MET A 67 -6.42 -16.48 3.12
C MET A 67 -7.77 -15.87 2.77
N ALA A 68 -7.74 -14.93 1.83
CA ALA A 68 -8.89 -14.35 1.17
C ALA A 68 -8.61 -14.23 -0.31
N GLY A 69 -9.59 -14.55 -1.14
CA GLY A 69 -9.43 -14.57 -2.61
C GLY A 69 -10.31 -13.53 -3.30
N ILE A 70 -9.76 -12.89 -4.32
CA ILE A 70 -10.42 -11.91 -5.17
C ILE A 70 -10.32 -12.41 -6.62
N PRO A 71 -11.45 -12.57 -7.35
CA PRO A 71 -11.38 -12.93 -8.75
C PRO A 71 -10.57 -11.91 -9.56
N TYR A 72 -9.66 -12.39 -10.41
CA TYR A 72 -8.78 -11.54 -11.22
C TYR A 72 -9.55 -10.49 -12.03
N HIS A 73 -10.62 -10.90 -12.70
CA HIS A 73 -11.43 -10.02 -13.55
C HIS A 73 -12.19 -8.92 -12.77
N ALA A 74 -12.33 -9.08 -11.45
CA ALA A 74 -13.00 -8.11 -10.58
C ALA A 74 -12.00 -7.31 -9.70
N ALA A 75 -10.70 -7.54 -9.85
CA ALA A 75 -9.67 -6.99 -8.97
C ALA A 75 -9.70 -5.46 -8.86
N GLU A 76 -10.00 -4.74 -9.95
CA GLU A 76 -10.03 -3.28 -9.97
C GLU A 76 -11.02 -2.70 -8.95
N GLN A 77 -12.22 -3.28 -8.83
CA GLN A 77 -13.23 -2.81 -7.88
C GLN A 77 -12.77 -2.97 -6.43
N TYR A 78 -12.08 -4.07 -6.14
CA TYR A 78 -11.53 -4.34 -4.81
C TYR A 78 -10.30 -3.45 -4.51
N LEU A 79 -9.46 -3.23 -5.51
CA LEU A 79 -8.34 -2.27 -5.42
C LEU A 79 -8.83 -0.87 -5.07
N ALA A 80 -9.89 -0.40 -5.76
CA ALA A 80 -10.48 0.90 -5.46
C ALA A 80 -10.91 1.04 -4.00
N LYS A 81 -11.58 0.01 -3.45
CA LYS A 81 -12.03 0.02 -2.05
C LYS A 81 -10.86 0.07 -1.07
N LEU A 82 -9.80 -0.74 -1.30
CA LEU A 82 -8.62 -0.77 -0.45
C LEU A 82 -7.88 0.56 -0.47
N VAL A 83 -7.67 1.12 -1.66
CA VAL A 83 -6.95 2.37 -1.83
C VAL A 83 -7.73 3.55 -1.25
N LYS A 84 -9.06 3.59 -1.43
CA LYS A 84 -9.93 4.59 -0.80
C LYS A 84 -9.95 4.49 0.73
N SER A 85 -9.70 3.32 1.29
CA SER A 85 -9.55 3.14 2.74
C SER A 85 -8.12 3.40 3.24
N GLY A 86 -7.26 4.02 2.41
CA GLY A 86 -5.91 4.44 2.78
C GLY A 86 -4.84 3.35 2.70
N HIS A 87 -5.11 2.21 2.04
CA HIS A 87 -4.17 1.10 1.94
C HIS A 87 -3.44 1.08 0.60
N SER A 88 -2.14 0.82 0.64
CA SER A 88 -1.34 0.51 -0.55
C SER A 88 -1.47 -0.96 -0.90
N VAL A 89 -1.44 -1.28 -2.20
CA VAL A 89 -1.52 -2.65 -2.71
C VAL A 89 -0.37 -2.93 -3.67
N ALA A 90 0.40 -3.98 -3.39
CA ALA A 90 1.43 -4.51 -4.27
C ALA A 90 0.84 -5.68 -5.09
N ILE A 91 0.82 -5.54 -6.42
CA ILE A 91 0.28 -6.54 -7.34
C ILE A 91 1.42 -7.42 -7.83
N ALA A 92 1.41 -8.68 -7.41
CA ALA A 92 2.38 -9.70 -7.77
C ALA A 92 1.79 -10.65 -8.81
N GLU A 93 2.34 -10.57 -10.03
CA GLU A 93 1.92 -11.38 -11.18
C GLU A 93 2.82 -12.59 -11.38
N GLN A 94 2.27 -13.63 -12.00
CA GLN A 94 3.03 -14.79 -12.46
C GLN A 94 3.95 -14.40 -13.62
N VAL A 95 5.20 -14.82 -13.54
CA VAL A 95 6.22 -14.58 -14.57
C VAL A 95 6.63 -15.93 -15.19
N GLY A 96 6.56 -16.03 -16.52
CA GLY A 96 6.86 -17.25 -17.26
C GLY A 96 5.63 -18.12 -17.52
N ASP A 97 5.86 -19.23 -18.24
CA ASP A 97 4.82 -20.18 -18.59
C ASP A 97 4.64 -21.22 -17.48
N PRO A 98 3.43 -21.33 -16.88
CA PRO A 98 3.15 -22.34 -15.86
C PRO A 98 3.39 -23.78 -16.34
N ALA A 99 3.20 -24.06 -17.64
CA ALA A 99 3.38 -25.39 -18.22
C ALA A 99 4.85 -25.81 -18.30
N LEU A 100 5.78 -24.86 -18.30
CA LEU A 100 7.23 -25.10 -18.40
C LEU A 100 7.93 -25.06 -17.02
N SER A 101 7.23 -24.68 -15.97
CA SER A 101 7.79 -24.54 -14.63
C SER A 101 7.90 -25.91 -13.94
N LYS A 102 9.11 -26.29 -13.49
CA LYS A 102 9.34 -27.48 -12.67
C LYS A 102 8.99 -27.31 -11.17
N GLY A 103 8.39 -26.17 -10.80
CA GLY A 103 8.01 -25.82 -9.43
C GLY A 103 6.94 -24.73 -9.43
N PRO A 104 6.67 -24.08 -8.30
CA PRO A 104 5.77 -22.94 -8.26
C PRO A 104 6.25 -21.85 -9.20
N VAL A 105 5.37 -21.40 -10.10
CA VAL A 105 5.65 -20.28 -11.01
C VAL A 105 6.15 -19.09 -10.21
N GLU A 106 7.17 -18.42 -10.69
CA GLU A 106 7.70 -17.19 -10.06
C GLU A 106 6.64 -16.08 -10.07
N ARG A 107 6.60 -15.28 -8.99
CA ARG A 107 5.78 -14.06 -8.92
C ARG A 107 6.70 -12.88 -8.67
N ARG A 108 6.41 -11.80 -9.39
CA ARG A 108 7.09 -10.50 -9.21
C ARG A 108 6.07 -9.40 -9.03
N VAL A 109 6.41 -8.42 -8.20
CA VAL A 109 5.61 -7.20 -8.09
C VAL A 109 5.77 -6.41 -9.38
N MET A 110 4.66 -6.28 -10.11
CA MET A 110 4.61 -5.53 -11.37
C MET A 110 4.15 -4.09 -11.13
N ARG A 111 3.38 -3.86 -10.08
CA ARG A 111 2.82 -2.54 -9.77
C ARG A 111 2.54 -2.42 -8.28
N VAL A 112 2.80 -1.23 -7.73
CA VAL A 112 2.32 -0.82 -6.40
C VAL A 112 1.35 0.34 -6.60
N ILE A 113 0.15 0.18 -6.06
CA ILE A 113 -0.90 1.21 -6.13
C ILE A 113 -1.07 1.77 -4.73
N THR A 114 -1.00 3.08 -4.62
CA THR A 114 -1.14 3.82 -3.36
C THR A 114 -2.25 4.86 -3.48
N PRO A 115 -2.77 5.41 -2.37
CA PRO A 115 -3.80 6.46 -2.43
C PRO A 115 -3.44 7.65 -3.31
N GLY A 116 -2.17 8.07 -3.29
CA GLY A 116 -1.68 9.23 -4.06
C GLY A 116 -1.22 8.91 -5.50
N THR A 117 -1.13 7.62 -5.87
CA THR A 117 -0.68 7.19 -7.21
C THR A 117 -1.78 6.51 -8.03
N LEU A 118 -3.03 6.59 -7.59
CA LEU A 118 -4.18 6.06 -8.32
C LEU A 118 -4.43 6.91 -9.57
N THR A 119 -4.28 6.31 -10.76
CA THR A 119 -4.43 6.99 -12.06
C THR A 119 -5.64 6.52 -12.85
N ASP A 120 -6.27 5.43 -12.41
CA ASP A 120 -7.40 4.85 -13.12
C ASP A 120 -8.67 5.65 -12.87
N SER A 121 -9.21 6.27 -13.92
CA SER A 121 -10.42 7.09 -13.84
C SER A 121 -11.65 6.31 -13.35
N ALA A 122 -11.71 5.00 -13.59
CA ALA A 122 -12.77 4.14 -13.10
C ALA A 122 -12.72 3.91 -11.59
N LEU A 123 -11.55 4.11 -10.99
CA LEU A 123 -11.31 3.91 -9.56
C LEU A 123 -11.36 5.22 -8.76
N MET A 124 -11.36 6.36 -9.44
CA MET A 124 -11.41 7.68 -8.81
C MET A 124 -12.85 8.07 -8.50
N SER A 125 -13.09 8.55 -7.30
CA SER A 125 -14.35 9.22 -7.00
C SER A 125 -14.43 10.55 -7.76
N ASP A 126 -15.56 10.81 -8.42
CA ASP A 126 -15.81 12.07 -9.13
C ASP A 126 -15.39 13.28 -8.29
N ARG A 127 -14.45 14.09 -8.84
CA ARG A 127 -14.15 15.47 -8.45
C ARG A 127 -13.29 15.74 -7.21
N GLN A 128 -12.60 14.80 -6.60
CA GLN A 128 -11.61 15.16 -5.57
C GLN A 128 -10.19 15.08 -6.12
N ASP A 129 -9.47 16.19 -6.04
CA ASP A 129 -8.01 16.19 -6.17
C ASP A 129 -7.46 15.25 -5.10
N ALA A 130 -6.55 14.36 -5.50
CA ALA A 130 -5.89 13.41 -4.61
C ALA A 130 -4.37 13.72 -4.56
N PRO A 131 -3.95 14.78 -3.86
CA PRO A 131 -2.55 15.18 -3.86
C PRO A 131 -1.66 14.17 -3.14
N LEU A 132 -0.55 13.82 -3.78
CA LEU A 132 0.61 13.18 -3.17
C LEU A 132 1.55 14.27 -2.66
N LEU A 133 1.80 14.34 -1.37
CA LEU A 133 2.66 15.34 -0.74
C LEU A 133 4.00 14.71 -0.33
N ALA A 134 5.10 15.30 -0.74
CA ALA A 134 6.40 15.05 -0.16
C ALA A 134 6.74 16.19 0.82
N ILE A 135 7.21 15.83 2.02
CA ILE A 135 7.58 16.76 3.07
C ILE A 135 8.97 16.45 3.57
N VAL A 136 9.79 17.47 3.73
CA VAL A 136 11.18 17.32 4.21
C VAL A 136 11.54 18.47 5.14
N PRO A 137 12.18 18.20 6.30
CA PRO A 137 12.74 19.26 7.13
C PRO A 137 13.91 19.92 6.38
N SER A 138 13.94 21.25 6.41
CA SER A 138 15.05 22.02 5.82
C SER A 138 16.27 21.97 6.75
N SER A 139 17.46 22.08 6.16
CA SER A 139 18.71 22.26 6.92
C SER A 139 18.75 23.58 7.72
N LYS A 140 17.95 24.56 7.33
CA LYS A 140 17.72 25.79 8.11
C LYS A 140 16.72 25.51 9.21
N LYS A 141 17.08 25.81 10.45
CA LYS A 141 16.23 25.56 11.62
C LYS A 141 14.81 26.07 11.40
N ASN A 142 13.86 25.21 11.76
CA ASN A 142 12.43 25.51 11.79
C ASN A 142 11.73 25.73 10.44
N ASN A 143 12.31 25.27 9.32
CA ASN A 143 11.66 25.35 7.99
C ASN A 143 11.40 23.96 7.40
N TRP A 144 10.37 23.87 6.57
CA TRP A 144 9.93 22.66 5.89
C TRP A 144 9.79 22.91 4.40
N GLY A 145 10.34 22.02 3.60
CA GLY A 145 10.09 21.94 2.16
C GLY A 145 8.88 21.06 1.87
N LEU A 146 7.99 21.54 1.04
CA LEU A 146 6.78 20.85 0.61
C LEU A 146 6.77 20.75 -0.91
N ALA A 147 6.44 19.58 -1.44
CA ALA A 147 6.18 19.36 -2.85
C ALA A 147 4.94 18.49 -2.98
N TRP A 148 3.91 18.95 -3.69
CA TRP A 148 2.71 18.13 -3.89
C TRP A 148 2.30 18.08 -5.34
N LEU A 149 1.90 16.87 -5.73
CA LEU A 149 1.53 16.54 -7.10
C LEU A 149 0.11 15.99 -7.12
N THR A 150 -0.74 16.56 -7.95
CA THR A 150 -2.02 15.96 -8.35
C THR A 150 -1.79 15.25 -9.68
N ILE A 151 -1.69 13.91 -9.64
CA ILE A 151 -1.31 13.10 -10.82
C ILE A 151 -2.30 13.27 -11.96
N THR A 152 -3.60 13.35 -11.67
CA THR A 152 -4.67 13.50 -12.67
C THR A 152 -4.60 14.77 -13.49
N SER A 153 -4.16 15.87 -12.88
CA SER A 153 -4.01 17.16 -13.56
C SER A 153 -2.56 17.45 -13.99
N GLY A 154 -1.59 16.65 -13.51
CA GLY A 154 -0.16 16.90 -13.72
C GLY A 154 0.36 18.14 -13.00
N GLN A 155 -0.41 18.71 -12.07
CA GLN A 155 -0.01 19.91 -11.34
C GLN A 155 0.96 19.58 -10.22
N LEU A 156 2.18 20.10 -10.34
CA LEU A 156 3.19 20.08 -9.29
C LEU A 156 3.31 21.46 -8.66
N LYS A 157 3.21 21.53 -7.35
CA LYS A 157 3.38 22.76 -6.56
C LYS A 157 4.47 22.58 -5.52
N LEU A 158 5.18 23.65 -5.23
CA LEU A 158 6.29 23.67 -4.26
C LEU A 158 6.07 24.81 -3.27
N ALA A 159 6.42 24.59 -2.03
CA ALA A 159 6.44 25.62 -1.00
C ALA A 159 7.59 25.41 -0.01
N LEU A 160 7.98 26.50 0.62
CA LEU A 160 8.81 26.51 1.82
C LEU A 160 8.02 27.20 2.91
N CYS A 161 7.89 26.60 4.08
CA CYS A 161 7.17 27.17 5.21
C CYS A 161 7.94 27.00 6.51
N SER A 162 7.59 27.83 7.51
CA SER A 162 8.05 27.63 8.88
C SER A 162 7.30 26.49 9.55
N ALA A 163 7.80 25.99 10.68
CA ALA A 163 7.10 24.97 11.46
C ALA A 163 5.72 25.46 11.93
N ASP A 164 5.58 26.73 12.26
CA ASP A 164 4.31 27.32 12.71
C ASP A 164 3.26 27.39 11.61
N GLU A 165 3.68 27.48 10.32
CA GLU A 165 2.80 27.51 9.16
C GLU A 165 2.47 26.10 8.64
N LEU A 166 3.25 25.08 9.02
CA LEU A 166 3.14 23.75 8.46
C LEU A 166 1.73 23.15 8.61
N ALA A 167 1.12 23.27 9.78
CA ALA A 167 -0.24 22.78 10.03
C ALA A 167 -1.27 23.40 9.08
N GLN A 168 -1.15 24.70 8.77
CA GLN A 168 -2.04 25.38 7.83
C GLN A 168 -1.86 24.87 6.39
N TYR A 169 -0.60 24.61 5.98
CA TYR A 169 -0.32 24.00 4.67
C TYR A 169 -0.92 22.60 4.57
N LEU A 170 -0.73 21.75 5.57
CA LEU A 170 -1.28 20.40 5.58
C LEU A 170 -2.80 20.39 5.51
N ALA A 171 -3.46 21.23 6.31
CA ALA A 171 -4.92 21.37 6.31
C ALA A 171 -5.46 21.87 4.95
N ARG A 172 -4.72 22.74 4.25
CA ARG A 172 -5.12 23.26 2.94
C ARG A 172 -4.86 22.28 1.79
N ILE A 173 -3.74 21.54 1.82
CA ILE A 173 -3.37 20.59 0.76
C ILE A 173 -4.27 19.37 0.78
N GLN A 174 -4.66 18.89 1.96
CA GLN A 174 -5.49 17.70 2.15
C GLN A 174 -4.94 16.49 1.39
N ALA A 175 -3.63 16.24 1.55
CA ALA A 175 -2.94 15.17 0.88
C ALA A 175 -3.52 13.80 1.28
N VAL A 176 -3.77 12.93 0.29
CA VAL A 176 -4.23 11.55 0.50
C VAL A 176 -3.10 10.61 0.85
N GLU A 177 -1.87 11.03 0.57
CA GLU A 177 -0.65 10.30 0.89
C GLU A 177 0.49 11.28 1.15
N ILE A 178 1.30 10.99 2.17
CA ILE A 178 2.44 11.82 2.56
C ILE A 178 3.71 10.98 2.54
N LEU A 179 4.70 11.43 1.77
CA LEU A 179 6.05 10.91 1.73
C LEU A 179 6.94 11.75 2.64
N CYS A 180 7.70 11.11 3.50
CA CYS A 180 8.62 11.77 4.41
C CYS A 180 9.95 11.01 4.54
N PRO A 181 11.03 11.64 4.99
CA PRO A 181 12.28 10.96 5.28
C PRO A 181 12.08 9.87 6.34
N LEU A 182 12.78 8.77 6.18
CA LEU A 182 12.77 7.66 7.13
C LEU A 182 13.13 8.16 8.54
N GLY A 183 12.31 7.78 9.52
CA GLY A 183 12.45 8.20 10.91
C GLY A 183 11.74 9.51 11.27
N SER A 184 11.10 10.19 10.30
CA SER A 184 10.32 11.41 10.54
C SER A 184 8.83 11.16 10.73
N GLU A 185 8.37 9.92 10.57
CA GLU A 185 6.95 9.54 10.51
C GLU A 185 6.19 9.92 11.78
N THR A 186 6.78 9.66 12.94
CA THR A 186 6.15 9.94 14.25
C THR A 186 5.91 11.44 14.43
N HIS A 187 6.92 12.24 14.15
CA HIS A 187 6.85 13.69 14.28
C HIS A 187 5.81 14.31 13.33
N ILE A 188 5.77 13.82 12.07
CA ILE A 188 4.77 14.29 11.10
C ILE A 188 3.36 13.87 11.50
N LYS A 189 3.17 12.65 12.02
CA LYS A 189 1.87 12.22 12.56
C LYS A 189 1.39 13.06 13.73
N GLU A 190 2.28 13.51 14.60
CA GLU A 190 1.96 14.41 15.71
C GLU A 190 1.45 15.76 15.16
N ILE A 191 2.16 16.36 14.21
CA ILE A 191 1.75 17.62 13.57
C ILE A 191 0.38 17.47 12.87
N LEU A 192 0.15 16.35 12.18
CA LEU A 192 -1.13 16.07 11.53
C LEU A 192 -2.29 15.97 12.52
N ARG A 193 -2.09 15.30 13.64
CA ARG A 193 -3.11 15.22 14.72
C ARG A 193 -3.45 16.57 15.29
N GLU A 194 -2.45 17.41 15.53
CA GLU A 194 -2.65 18.77 16.00
C GLU A 194 -3.39 19.65 14.99
N SER A 195 -3.15 19.44 13.68
CA SER A 195 -3.77 20.22 12.61
C SER A 195 -5.23 19.85 12.32
N HIS A 196 -5.68 18.63 12.65
CA HIS A 196 -7.04 18.15 12.35
C HIS A 196 -7.97 18.15 13.56
N GLY A 197 -7.50 18.61 14.75
CA GLY A 197 -8.23 18.40 16.00
C GLY A 197 -8.25 16.92 16.41
N ALA A 198 -8.49 16.62 17.68
CA ALA A 198 -8.28 15.30 18.29
C ALA A 198 -9.20 14.15 17.81
N ASP A 199 -9.79 14.25 16.62
CA ASP A 199 -10.73 13.26 16.05
C ASP A 199 -10.11 12.55 14.83
N LEU A 200 -9.11 11.69 15.07
CA LEU A 200 -8.67 10.63 14.15
C LEU A 200 -8.36 9.36 14.91
#